data_7ca0b53620fabf273c6028289fca4ae8
#
_entry.id   7ca0b53620fabf273c6028289fca4ae8
#
_cell.length_a   1.000
_cell.length_b   1.000
_cell.length_c   1.000
_cell.angle_alpha   90.00
_cell.angle_beta   90.00
_cell.angle_gamma   90.00
#
_symmetry.space_group_name_H-M   'P 1'
#
loop_
_entity.id
_entity.type
_entity.pdbx_description
1 polymer ?
#
loop_
_entity_poly.entity_id
_entity_poly.type
_entity_poly.pdbx_seq_one_letter_code
_entity_poly.pdbx_strand_id
1 'polypeptide(L)'
;MRLLAEDGLPDRLSLDDDLLIEADNLRVLDALPAAAFDLIYIDPPFNTGGRQTRRTLEVEPLVGGTPGFGGRGYARTEVSRSDYADDFDDYLGFLAPRLRRARELLAVHGTLYVHLDYREAHYVKLELDRIFGRECFLNELIWAYDYGAKTKRRWPAKHDTILVYVRDPGRYWFDSDAVDREPYMAPGLVGPEKAARGKLPTSVWWHTIVPTNGAEKTGYPTQKPEGVVRRIVSASSRPGGWCLDFFAGSGTLGAVCAQLDRRYVLVDSNPAAIAVARARLDGR
;
A
#
# COMPACT_ATOMS: atom_id res chain seq x y z
N MET A 1 -8.95 -17.70 -4.88
CA MET A 1 -9.07 -16.32 -5.42
C MET A 1 -9.75 -16.37 -6.78
N ARG A 2 -10.67 -15.45 -7.04
CA ARG A 2 -11.40 -15.32 -8.32
C ARG A 2 -10.90 -14.08 -9.06
N LEU A 3 -10.52 -14.24 -10.34
CA LEU A 3 -10.13 -13.15 -11.23
C LEU A 3 -11.37 -12.66 -11.99
N LEU A 4 -11.56 -11.34 -12.02
CA LEU A 4 -12.61 -10.66 -12.80
C LEU A 4 -11.98 -9.61 -13.70
N ALA A 5 -12.60 -9.38 -14.87
CA ALA A 5 -12.26 -8.31 -15.78
C ALA A 5 -13.45 -7.37 -15.97
N GLU A 6 -13.20 -6.15 -16.44
CA GLU A 6 -14.20 -5.09 -16.55
C GLU A 6 -15.44 -5.50 -17.35
N ASP A 7 -15.24 -6.19 -18.47
CA ASP A 7 -16.35 -6.65 -19.34
C ASP A 7 -17.27 -7.67 -18.70
N GLY A 8 -16.78 -8.38 -17.66
CA GLY A 8 -17.54 -9.39 -16.91
C GLY A 8 -17.97 -8.94 -15.51
N LEU A 9 -17.84 -7.65 -15.20
CA LEU A 9 -18.16 -7.13 -13.89
C LEU A 9 -19.68 -7.02 -13.69
N PRO A 10 -20.27 -7.68 -12.68
CA PRO A 10 -21.70 -7.56 -12.39
C PRO A 10 -22.02 -6.21 -11.73
N ASP A 11 -23.29 -5.78 -11.79
CA ASP A 11 -23.77 -4.57 -11.13
C ASP A 11 -23.63 -4.64 -9.59
N ARG A 12 -23.59 -5.86 -9.03
CA ARG A 12 -23.36 -6.11 -7.61
C ARG A 12 -22.41 -7.28 -7.43
N LEU A 13 -21.36 -7.03 -6.67
CA LEU A 13 -20.37 -8.04 -6.29
C LEU A 13 -20.74 -8.68 -4.96
N SER A 14 -20.62 -10.01 -4.89
CA SER A 14 -20.66 -10.77 -3.64
C SER A 14 -19.25 -10.99 -3.11
N LEU A 15 -19.13 -11.07 -1.78
CA LEU A 15 -17.87 -11.34 -1.09
C LEU A 15 -17.78 -12.81 -0.64
N ASP A 16 -17.98 -13.74 -1.59
CA ASP A 16 -17.90 -15.18 -1.31
C ASP A 16 -16.45 -15.68 -1.42
N ASP A 17 -15.69 -15.10 -2.36
CA ASP A 17 -14.30 -15.43 -2.64
C ASP A 17 -13.40 -14.23 -2.55
N ASP A 18 -12.09 -14.45 -2.32
CA ASP A 18 -11.10 -13.40 -2.53
C ASP A 18 -11.09 -12.97 -3.99
N LEU A 19 -11.02 -11.66 -4.25
CA LEU A 19 -11.16 -11.09 -5.58
C LEU A 19 -9.90 -10.37 -6.03
N LEU A 20 -9.50 -10.60 -7.28
CA LEU A 20 -8.55 -9.79 -8.02
C LEU A 20 -9.26 -9.28 -9.27
N ILE A 21 -9.37 -7.96 -9.43
CA ILE A 21 -10.25 -7.34 -10.43
C ILE A 21 -9.45 -6.38 -11.31
N GLU A 22 -9.48 -6.61 -12.63
CA GLU A 22 -8.94 -5.71 -13.66
C GLU A 22 -10.05 -4.80 -14.17
N ALA A 23 -10.16 -3.59 -13.62
CA ALA A 23 -11.17 -2.61 -14.02
C ALA A 23 -10.84 -1.21 -13.48
N ASP A 24 -11.57 -0.18 -13.98
CA ASP A 24 -11.62 1.10 -13.27
C ASP A 24 -12.16 0.90 -11.85
N ASN A 25 -11.42 1.41 -10.88
CA ASN A 25 -11.73 1.16 -9.48
C ASN A 25 -13.04 1.82 -9.03
N LEU A 26 -13.43 2.98 -9.54
CA LEU A 26 -14.68 3.64 -9.15
C LEU A 26 -15.89 2.78 -9.52
N ARG A 27 -15.88 2.15 -10.71
CA ARG A 27 -16.91 1.20 -11.13
C ARG A 27 -16.99 -0.02 -10.19
N VAL A 28 -15.83 -0.56 -9.77
CA VAL A 28 -15.80 -1.67 -8.81
C VAL A 28 -16.34 -1.26 -7.45
N LEU A 29 -15.91 -0.08 -6.95
CA LEU A 29 -16.39 0.44 -5.67
C LEU A 29 -17.90 0.61 -5.64
N ASP A 30 -18.53 0.99 -6.76
CA ASP A 30 -19.99 1.10 -6.86
C ASP A 30 -20.70 -0.25 -6.81
N ALA A 31 -20.06 -1.31 -7.27
CA ALA A 31 -20.61 -2.66 -7.27
C ALA A 31 -20.40 -3.40 -5.92
N LEU A 32 -19.48 -2.97 -5.07
CA LEU A 32 -19.18 -3.59 -3.79
C LEU A 32 -20.26 -3.33 -2.73
N PRO A 33 -20.51 -4.30 -1.83
CA PRO A 33 -21.47 -4.13 -0.74
C PRO A 33 -20.98 -3.09 0.28
N ALA A 34 -21.89 -2.21 0.70
CA ALA A 34 -21.62 -1.20 1.73
C ALA A 34 -21.34 -1.85 3.10
N ALA A 35 -20.56 -1.15 3.94
CA ALA A 35 -20.25 -1.53 5.32
C ALA A 35 -19.66 -2.95 5.49
N ALA A 36 -18.89 -3.42 4.51
CA ALA A 36 -18.37 -4.79 4.45
C ALA A 36 -16.90 -4.93 4.85
N PHE A 37 -16.10 -3.86 4.78
CA PHE A 37 -14.66 -3.96 4.94
C PHE A 37 -14.19 -3.52 6.32
N ASP A 38 -13.38 -4.38 6.97
CA ASP A 38 -12.67 -4.06 8.23
C ASP A 38 -11.55 -3.07 7.96
N LEU A 39 -10.87 -3.21 6.82
CA LEU A 39 -9.70 -2.41 6.45
C LEU A 39 -9.77 -2.02 4.97
N ILE A 40 -9.52 -0.77 4.70
CA ILE A 40 -9.18 -0.28 3.36
C ILE A 40 -7.79 0.34 3.43
N TYR A 41 -6.85 -0.20 2.64
CA TYR A 41 -5.52 0.37 2.45
C TYR A 41 -5.35 0.72 0.99
N ILE A 42 -4.92 1.94 0.70
CA ILE A 42 -4.67 2.39 -0.67
C ILE A 42 -3.35 3.12 -0.78
N ASP A 43 -2.71 2.92 -1.94
CA ASP A 43 -1.48 3.58 -2.37
C ASP A 43 -1.72 4.18 -3.77
N PRO A 44 -2.49 5.28 -3.86
CA PRO A 44 -2.83 5.90 -5.14
C PRO A 44 -1.59 6.49 -5.83
N PRO A 45 -1.65 6.81 -7.13
CA PRO A 45 -0.60 7.56 -7.81
C PRO A 45 -0.24 8.84 -7.03
N PHE A 46 1.06 9.22 -6.99
CA PHE A 46 1.53 10.32 -6.13
C PHE A 46 1.53 11.69 -6.79
N ASN A 47 0.98 11.81 -8.00
CA ASN A 47 0.96 13.06 -8.77
C ASN A 47 2.37 13.67 -8.91
N THR A 48 3.31 12.86 -9.39
CA THR A 48 4.73 13.27 -9.47
C THR A 48 5.03 14.23 -10.60
N GLY A 49 4.02 14.57 -11.43
CA GLY A 49 4.15 15.47 -12.59
C GLY A 49 4.86 14.82 -13.76
N GLY A 50 4.78 13.50 -13.93
CA GLY A 50 5.43 12.78 -15.00
C GLY A 50 4.90 11.38 -15.24
N ARG A 51 5.26 10.82 -16.40
CA ARG A 51 5.03 9.40 -16.67
C ARG A 51 6.01 8.56 -15.87
N GLN A 52 5.50 7.63 -15.09
CA GLN A 52 6.30 6.60 -14.44
C GLN A 52 6.60 5.51 -15.46
N THR A 53 7.87 5.42 -15.86
CA THR A 53 8.33 4.43 -16.84
C THR A 53 9.02 3.28 -16.11
N ARG A 54 8.50 2.08 -16.29
CA ARG A 54 9.20 0.85 -15.93
C ARG A 54 10.01 0.36 -17.11
N ARG A 55 11.32 0.14 -16.88
CA ARG A 55 12.18 -0.62 -17.79
C ARG A 55 12.64 -1.88 -17.06
N THR A 56 12.28 -3.04 -17.56
CA THR A 56 12.88 -4.29 -17.11
C THR A 56 14.16 -4.49 -17.93
N LEU A 57 15.29 -4.46 -17.24
CA LEU A 57 16.60 -4.68 -17.87
C LEU A 57 17.07 -6.08 -17.50
N GLU A 58 17.36 -6.89 -18.49
CA GLU A 58 18.15 -8.10 -18.31
C GLU A 58 19.62 -7.69 -18.31
N VAL A 59 20.35 -8.14 -17.30
CA VAL A 59 21.74 -7.75 -17.09
C VAL A 59 22.61 -9.00 -17.19
N GLU A 60 23.38 -9.09 -18.26
CA GLU A 60 24.35 -10.17 -18.46
C GLU A 60 25.78 -9.66 -18.29
N PRO A 61 26.68 -10.48 -17.69
CA PRO A 61 28.10 -10.13 -17.65
C PRO A 61 28.65 -10.02 -19.08
N LEU A 62 29.32 -8.89 -19.39
CA LEU A 62 29.94 -8.67 -20.69
C LEU A 62 31.28 -8.00 -20.51
N VAL A 63 32.32 -8.61 -21.06
CA VAL A 63 33.67 -8.02 -21.10
C VAL A 63 33.64 -6.75 -21.95
N GLY A 64 34.00 -5.61 -21.34
CA GLY A 64 33.93 -4.30 -22.03
C GLY A 64 32.57 -3.60 -21.98
N GLY A 65 31.57 -4.16 -21.28
CA GLY A 65 30.25 -3.54 -21.05
C GLY A 65 30.28 -2.37 -20.06
N THR A 66 29.08 -1.80 -19.77
CA THR A 66 28.94 -0.70 -18.81
C THR A 66 29.48 -1.10 -17.43
N PRO A 67 30.39 -0.31 -16.80
CA PRO A 67 30.94 -0.65 -15.50
C PRO A 67 29.86 -0.78 -14.43
N GLY A 68 29.85 -1.91 -13.69
CA GLY A 68 28.99 -2.17 -12.56
C GLY A 68 29.78 -2.30 -11.26
N PHE A 69 29.14 -2.86 -10.22
CA PHE A 69 29.75 -3.07 -8.93
C PHE A 69 30.97 -4.01 -9.03
N GLY A 70 32.09 -3.61 -8.40
CA GLY A 70 33.33 -4.38 -8.45
C GLY A 70 34.10 -4.32 -9.78
N GLY A 71 33.85 -3.32 -10.65
CA GLY A 71 34.57 -3.11 -11.91
C GLY A 71 34.25 -4.12 -13.03
N ARG A 72 33.22 -4.96 -12.86
CA ARG A 72 32.74 -5.88 -13.90
C ARG A 72 31.89 -5.16 -14.91
N GLY A 73 32.08 -5.45 -16.21
CA GLY A 73 31.23 -4.96 -17.30
C GLY A 73 29.95 -5.77 -17.44
N TYR A 74 28.85 -5.09 -17.79
CA TYR A 74 27.55 -5.71 -18.00
C TYR A 74 26.88 -5.18 -19.28
N ALA A 75 26.25 -6.07 -20.03
CA ALA A 75 25.27 -5.73 -21.05
C ALA A 75 23.89 -5.53 -20.37
N ARG A 76 23.14 -4.53 -20.81
CA ARG A 76 21.79 -4.26 -20.34
C ARG A 76 20.87 -4.29 -21.53
N THR A 77 19.98 -5.27 -21.59
CA THR A 77 18.95 -5.38 -22.62
C THR A 77 17.60 -5.00 -22.02
N GLU A 78 16.90 -4.04 -22.63
CA GLU A 78 15.54 -3.68 -22.20
C GLU A 78 14.58 -4.77 -22.70
N VAL A 79 14.00 -5.53 -21.78
CA VAL A 79 13.10 -6.66 -22.08
C VAL A 79 11.65 -6.22 -22.12
N SER A 80 11.28 -5.23 -21.29
CA SER A 80 9.93 -4.67 -21.31
C SER A 80 9.91 -3.22 -20.81
N ARG A 81 8.95 -2.47 -21.35
CA ARG A 81 8.65 -1.10 -20.93
C ARG A 81 7.16 -0.99 -20.67
N SER A 82 6.80 -0.50 -19.48
CA SER A 82 5.43 -0.16 -19.14
C SER A 82 5.39 1.24 -18.54
N ASP A 83 4.46 2.06 -19.03
CA ASP A 83 4.31 3.45 -18.61
C ASP A 83 2.92 3.60 -17.97
N TYR A 84 2.81 4.34 -16.85
CA TYR A 84 1.53 4.84 -16.35
C TYR A 84 1.61 6.34 -16.08
N ALA A 85 0.49 7.03 -16.31
CA ALA A 85 0.40 8.45 -16.08
C ALA A 85 0.33 8.70 -14.56
N ASP A 86 1.22 9.58 -14.07
CA ASP A 86 1.25 10.05 -12.69
C ASP A 86 1.29 11.59 -12.70
N ASP A 87 0.40 12.16 -13.53
CA ASP A 87 0.24 13.58 -13.76
C ASP A 87 -1.25 13.88 -13.91
N PHE A 88 -1.79 14.62 -12.96
CA PHE A 88 -3.20 14.93 -12.85
C PHE A 88 -3.41 16.44 -12.80
N ASP A 89 -4.21 16.99 -13.69
CA ASP A 89 -4.64 18.38 -13.64
C ASP A 89 -5.51 18.65 -12.39
N ASP A 90 -6.33 17.69 -11.98
CA ASP A 90 -7.16 17.72 -10.77
C ASP A 90 -7.07 16.40 -10.00
N TYR A 91 -6.02 16.27 -9.21
CA TYR A 91 -5.77 15.07 -8.39
C TYR A 91 -6.86 14.83 -7.35
N LEU A 92 -7.33 15.89 -6.68
CA LEU A 92 -8.39 15.76 -5.70
C LEU A 92 -9.74 15.40 -6.34
N GLY A 93 -10.05 15.94 -7.52
CA GLY A 93 -11.22 15.54 -8.30
C GLY A 93 -11.19 14.06 -8.69
N PHE A 94 -10.01 13.52 -8.98
CA PHE A 94 -9.82 12.09 -9.23
C PHE A 94 -10.00 11.25 -7.96
N LEU A 95 -9.42 11.65 -6.84
CA LEU A 95 -9.35 10.82 -5.64
C LEU A 95 -10.61 10.93 -4.75
N ALA A 96 -11.22 12.12 -4.63
CA ALA A 96 -12.32 12.37 -3.71
C ALA A 96 -13.58 11.49 -3.93
N PRO A 97 -14.05 11.20 -5.16
CA PRO A 97 -15.17 10.27 -5.37
C PRO A 97 -14.86 8.87 -4.81
N ARG A 98 -13.64 8.38 -4.99
CA ARG A 98 -13.14 7.09 -4.50
C ARG A 98 -13.09 7.04 -2.96
N LEU A 99 -12.64 8.13 -2.34
CA LEU A 99 -12.61 8.24 -0.87
C LEU A 99 -14.03 8.28 -0.26
N ARG A 100 -15.00 8.93 -0.92
CA ARG A 100 -16.41 8.91 -0.49
C ARG A 100 -16.96 7.49 -0.52
N ARG A 101 -16.73 6.75 -1.62
CA ARG A 101 -17.14 5.35 -1.71
C ARG A 101 -16.41 4.49 -0.68
N ALA A 102 -15.10 4.68 -0.47
CA ALA A 102 -14.35 3.97 0.56
C ALA A 102 -15.00 4.13 1.95
N ARG A 103 -15.45 5.36 2.31
CA ARG A 103 -16.16 5.60 3.57
C ARG A 103 -17.45 4.79 3.68
N GLU A 104 -18.21 4.65 2.60
CA GLU A 104 -19.47 3.88 2.59
C GLU A 104 -19.21 2.37 2.69
N LEU A 105 -18.11 1.89 2.10
CA LEU A 105 -17.73 0.47 2.09
C LEU A 105 -17.14 0.01 3.42
N LEU A 106 -16.57 0.91 4.23
CA LEU A 106 -16.06 0.56 5.56
C LEU A 106 -17.18 0.09 6.49
N ALA A 107 -16.96 -1.04 7.15
CA ALA A 107 -17.76 -1.47 8.29
C ALA A 107 -17.70 -0.42 9.40
N VAL A 108 -18.65 -0.44 10.33
CA VAL A 108 -18.70 0.52 11.43
C VAL A 108 -17.42 0.56 12.28
N HIS A 109 -16.74 -0.57 12.37
CA HIS A 109 -15.46 -0.72 13.07
C HIS A 109 -14.25 -0.60 12.15
N GLY A 110 -14.47 -0.27 10.88
CA GLY A 110 -13.44 -0.29 9.84
C GLY A 110 -12.55 0.94 9.83
N THR A 111 -11.35 0.76 9.30
CA THR A 111 -10.29 1.76 9.22
C THR A 111 -9.80 1.93 7.79
N LEU A 112 -9.60 3.18 7.37
CA LEU A 112 -8.98 3.57 6.10
C LEU A 112 -7.54 4.02 6.33
N TYR A 113 -6.63 3.51 5.53
CA TYR A 113 -5.24 3.96 5.42
C TYR A 113 -4.98 4.48 4.01
N VAL A 114 -4.56 5.74 3.88
CA VAL A 114 -4.22 6.37 2.61
C VAL A 114 -2.73 6.70 2.60
N HIS A 115 -1.98 5.98 1.79
CA HIS A 115 -0.54 6.11 1.66
C HIS A 115 -0.22 7.15 0.58
N LEU A 116 0.54 8.16 0.94
CA LEU A 116 0.84 9.33 0.10
C LEU A 116 2.27 9.79 0.33
N ASP A 117 2.81 10.52 -0.62
CA ASP A 117 4.01 11.28 -0.37
C ASP A 117 3.70 12.74 0.06
N TYR A 118 4.74 13.52 0.34
CA TYR A 118 4.63 14.88 0.83
C TYR A 118 3.92 15.86 -0.12
N ARG A 119 3.76 15.52 -1.42
CA ARG A 119 3.15 16.44 -2.41
C ARG A 119 1.67 16.59 -2.17
N GLU A 120 0.97 15.48 -1.96
CA GLU A 120 -0.49 15.43 -1.91
C GLU A 120 -1.06 15.16 -0.51
N ALA A 121 -0.24 14.66 0.43
CA ALA A 121 -0.71 14.25 1.76
C ALA A 121 -1.54 15.32 2.49
N HIS A 122 -1.11 16.58 2.45
CA HIS A 122 -1.80 17.65 3.16
C HIS A 122 -3.12 18.05 2.51
N TYR A 123 -3.19 18.03 1.17
CA TYR A 123 -4.42 18.33 0.44
C TYR A 123 -5.45 17.20 0.62
N VAL A 124 -5.00 15.95 0.52
CA VAL A 124 -5.83 14.77 0.76
C VAL A 124 -6.32 14.71 2.21
N LYS A 125 -5.48 15.12 3.18
CA LYS A 125 -5.89 15.24 4.60
C LYS A 125 -7.10 16.16 4.75
N LEU A 126 -7.09 17.33 4.12
CA LEU A 126 -8.21 18.26 4.18
C LEU A 126 -9.48 17.70 3.52
N GLU A 127 -9.33 16.97 2.42
CA GLU A 127 -10.48 16.33 1.78
C GLU A 127 -11.03 15.16 2.61
N LEU A 128 -10.17 14.38 3.24
CA LEU A 128 -10.59 13.32 4.17
C LEU A 128 -11.32 13.91 5.39
N ASP A 129 -10.90 15.06 5.92
CA ASP A 129 -11.62 15.76 6.99
C ASP A 129 -13.04 16.17 6.57
N ARG A 130 -13.23 16.56 5.30
CA ARG A 130 -14.57 16.87 4.75
C ARG A 130 -15.45 15.64 4.58
N ILE A 131 -14.83 14.52 4.17
CA ILE A 131 -15.56 13.28 3.88
C ILE A 131 -15.89 12.52 5.17
N PHE A 132 -14.93 12.35 6.07
CA PHE A 132 -15.06 11.53 7.28
C PHE A 132 -15.50 12.31 8.52
N GLY A 133 -15.11 13.59 8.62
CA GLY A 133 -15.11 14.40 9.84
C GLY A 133 -13.74 14.35 10.52
N ARG A 134 -13.34 15.49 11.12
CA ARG A 134 -12.01 15.60 11.79
C ARG A 134 -11.89 14.66 12.99
N GLU A 135 -13.00 14.35 13.62
CA GLU A 135 -13.10 13.42 14.76
C GLU A 135 -12.76 11.97 14.38
N CYS A 136 -12.88 11.63 13.10
CA CYS A 136 -12.53 10.32 12.57
C CYS A 136 -11.04 10.18 12.20
N PHE A 137 -10.27 11.26 12.26
CA PHE A 137 -8.83 11.21 12.05
C PHE A 137 -8.15 10.56 13.25
N LEU A 138 -7.50 9.43 13.03
CA LEU A 138 -6.85 8.67 14.10
C LEU A 138 -5.35 8.98 14.20
N ASN A 139 -4.62 8.86 13.09
CA ASN A 139 -3.18 9.07 13.06
C ASN A 139 -2.68 9.61 11.71
N GLU A 140 -1.55 10.29 11.77
CA GLU A 140 -0.60 10.42 10.68
C GLU A 140 0.59 9.49 11.00
N LEU A 141 0.83 8.50 10.14
CA LEU A 141 1.99 7.63 10.24
C LEU A 141 3.04 8.08 9.25
N ILE A 142 4.29 8.15 9.69
CA ILE A 142 5.45 8.46 8.86
C ILE A 142 6.23 7.17 8.62
N TRP A 143 6.21 6.67 7.40
CA TRP A 143 7.10 5.60 7.01
C TRP A 143 8.41 6.19 6.49
N ALA A 144 9.46 6.11 7.31
CA ALA A 144 10.79 6.61 7.00
C ALA A 144 11.69 5.47 6.45
N TYR A 145 12.45 5.81 5.42
CA TYR A 145 13.38 4.90 4.74
C TYR A 145 14.63 5.65 4.27
N ASP A 146 15.74 4.91 4.01
CA ASP A 146 17.00 5.52 3.58
C ASP A 146 17.35 5.22 2.12
N TYR A 147 16.39 5.34 1.20
CA TYR A 147 16.60 5.13 -0.23
C TYR A 147 16.14 6.33 -1.05
N GLY A 148 16.67 6.45 -2.27
CA GLY A 148 16.23 7.47 -3.23
C GLY A 148 16.82 8.85 -2.95
N ALA A 149 16.00 9.85 -2.99
CA ALA A 149 16.27 11.29 -3.09
C ALA A 149 17.66 11.76 -2.63
N LYS A 150 18.44 12.34 -3.55
CA LYS A 150 19.72 13.00 -3.29
C LYS A 150 19.62 14.44 -3.76
N THR A 151 19.89 15.39 -2.88
CA THR A 151 19.85 16.82 -3.21
C THR A 151 20.83 17.61 -2.34
N LYS A 152 21.34 18.72 -2.88
CA LYS A 152 22.18 19.69 -2.15
C LYS A 152 21.46 21.02 -1.88
N ARG A 153 20.21 21.16 -2.33
CA ARG A 153 19.44 22.41 -2.27
C ARG A 153 18.31 22.41 -1.27
N ARG A 154 17.93 21.24 -0.73
CA ARG A 154 16.88 21.05 0.28
C ARG A 154 17.14 19.76 1.04
N TRP A 155 16.41 19.54 2.12
CA TRP A 155 16.39 18.24 2.78
C TRP A 155 15.82 17.18 1.82
N PRO A 156 16.50 16.05 1.61
CA PRO A 156 15.96 14.98 0.77
C PRO A 156 14.73 14.34 1.44
N ALA A 157 13.62 14.24 0.72
CA ALA A 157 12.44 13.54 1.19
C ALA A 157 12.74 12.03 1.25
N LYS A 158 12.69 11.45 2.43
CA LYS A 158 12.96 10.04 2.70
C LYS A 158 11.89 9.45 3.60
N HIS A 159 10.65 9.82 3.34
CA HIS A 159 9.50 9.28 4.02
C HIS A 159 8.26 9.41 3.13
N ASP A 160 7.30 8.55 3.39
CA ASP A 160 5.92 8.69 2.94
C ASP A 160 5.02 8.90 4.16
N THR A 161 3.85 9.47 3.92
CA THR A 161 2.83 9.74 4.93
C THR A 161 1.67 8.78 4.73
N ILE A 162 1.19 8.16 5.80
CA ILE A 162 -0.01 7.33 5.76
C ILE A 162 -1.06 7.96 6.69
N LEU A 163 -2.13 8.49 6.10
CA LEU A 163 -3.24 9.07 6.83
C LEU A 163 -4.21 7.98 7.26
N VAL A 164 -4.58 7.97 8.54
CA VAL A 164 -5.44 6.95 9.14
C VAL A 164 -6.75 7.56 9.60
N TYR A 165 -7.85 7.06 9.03
CA TYR A 165 -9.21 7.46 9.38
C TYR A 165 -10.05 6.26 9.76
N VAL A 166 -10.90 6.42 10.75
CA VAL A 166 -11.84 5.39 11.17
C VAL A 166 -13.26 5.73 10.72
N ARG A 167 -14.10 4.71 10.51
CA ARG A 167 -15.51 4.93 10.17
C ARG A 167 -16.30 5.55 11.32
N ASP A 168 -16.03 5.12 12.55
CA ASP A 168 -16.65 5.57 13.78
C ASP A 168 -15.62 5.61 14.91
N PRO A 169 -15.30 6.80 15.47
CA PRO A 169 -14.24 6.94 16.48
C PRO A 169 -14.55 6.22 17.81
N GLY A 170 -15.83 5.87 18.05
CA GLY A 170 -16.23 5.12 19.26
C GLY A 170 -16.25 3.61 19.08
N ARG A 171 -16.08 3.09 17.85
CA ARG A 171 -16.30 1.67 17.54
C ARG A 171 -15.25 1.01 16.66
N TYR A 172 -14.18 1.71 16.29
CA TYR A 172 -13.14 1.13 15.43
C TYR A 172 -12.42 -0.02 16.12
N TRP A 173 -11.92 -0.96 15.30
CA TRP A 173 -11.11 -2.08 15.75
C TRP A 173 -9.62 -1.71 15.66
N PHE A 174 -8.89 -1.94 16.76
CA PHE A 174 -7.43 -1.82 16.79
C PHE A 174 -6.85 -2.85 17.76
N ASP A 175 -6.12 -3.84 17.23
CA ASP A 175 -5.46 -4.88 18.00
C ASP A 175 -3.97 -4.55 18.18
N SER A 176 -3.66 -3.92 19.31
CA SER A 176 -2.28 -3.57 19.65
C SER A 176 -1.41 -4.80 19.95
N ASP A 177 -2.00 -5.93 20.31
CA ASP A 177 -1.23 -7.12 20.68
C ASP A 177 -0.87 -7.99 19.47
N ALA A 178 -1.60 -7.86 18.36
CA ALA A 178 -1.28 -8.52 17.10
C ALA A 178 -0.15 -7.84 16.32
N VAL A 179 0.26 -6.62 16.70
CA VAL A 179 1.33 -5.88 16.06
C VAL A 179 2.69 -6.28 16.61
N ASP A 180 3.69 -6.42 15.73
CA ASP A 180 5.09 -6.61 16.12
C ASP A 180 5.57 -5.53 17.09
N ARG A 181 6.41 -5.91 18.05
CA ARG A 181 6.93 -5.00 19.07
C ARG A 181 8.31 -4.48 18.64
N GLU A 182 8.57 -3.24 18.98
CA GLU A 182 9.88 -2.60 18.83
C GLU A 182 10.62 -2.53 20.17
N PRO A 183 11.95 -2.68 20.21
CA PRO A 183 12.71 -2.50 21.43
C PRO A 183 12.60 -1.04 21.93
N TYR A 184 12.65 -0.86 23.23
CA TYR A 184 12.79 0.47 23.81
C TYR A 184 14.15 1.05 23.45
N MET A 185 14.20 2.35 23.09
CA MET A 185 15.47 3.05 22.84
C MET A 185 16.35 3.16 24.10
N ALA A 186 15.72 3.20 25.27
CA ALA A 186 16.39 3.24 26.57
C ALA A 186 15.83 2.12 27.48
N PRO A 187 16.20 0.86 27.23
CA PRO A 187 15.63 -0.29 27.95
C PRO A 187 15.93 -0.27 29.48
N GLY A 188 17.02 0.38 29.88
CA GLY A 188 17.35 0.55 31.30
C GLY A 188 16.42 1.50 32.09
N LEU A 189 15.58 2.29 31.40
CA LEU A 189 14.60 3.16 32.04
C LEU A 189 13.23 2.50 32.27
N VAL A 190 13.06 1.26 31.79
CA VAL A 190 11.83 0.47 31.97
C VAL A 190 12.17 -0.82 32.73
N GLY A 191 11.17 -1.43 33.37
CA GLY A 191 11.40 -2.70 34.07
C GLY A 191 11.79 -3.84 33.10
N PRO A 192 12.50 -4.89 33.58
CA PRO A 192 13.02 -5.98 32.75
C PRO A 192 11.96 -6.65 31.86
N GLU A 193 10.76 -6.90 32.39
CA GLU A 193 9.64 -7.47 31.62
C GLU A 193 9.22 -6.60 30.44
N LYS A 194 9.08 -5.28 30.67
CA LYS A 194 8.72 -4.33 29.60
C LYS A 194 9.83 -4.24 28.56
N ALA A 195 11.08 -4.20 29.01
CA ALA A 195 12.24 -4.18 28.11
C ALA A 195 12.28 -5.43 27.22
N ALA A 196 12.03 -6.61 27.79
CA ALA A 196 12.00 -7.87 27.04
C ALA A 196 10.82 -7.96 26.06
N ARG A 197 9.62 -7.52 26.49
CA ARG A 197 8.41 -7.52 25.65
C ARG A 197 8.50 -6.53 24.51
N GLY A 198 9.20 -5.42 24.68
CA GLY A 198 9.20 -4.30 23.74
C GLY A 198 7.93 -3.43 23.85
N LYS A 199 7.84 -2.43 22.99
CA LYS A 199 6.75 -1.46 22.90
C LYS A 199 6.02 -1.55 21.57
N LEU A 200 4.78 -1.10 21.54
CA LEU A 200 4.06 -0.85 20.28
C LEU A 200 4.85 0.17 19.43
N PRO A 201 5.01 -0.03 18.12
CA PRO A 201 5.56 0.98 17.22
C PRO A 201 4.85 2.33 17.38
N THR A 202 5.60 3.41 17.30
CA THR A 202 5.04 4.77 17.33
C THR A 202 4.44 5.14 15.97
N SER A 203 4.07 6.41 15.78
CA SER A 203 3.62 6.92 14.48
C SER A 203 4.76 7.15 13.47
N VAL A 204 6.01 6.89 13.85
CA VAL A 204 7.17 6.96 12.93
C VAL A 204 7.79 5.59 12.81
N TRP A 205 7.72 5.02 11.62
CA TRP A 205 8.21 3.67 11.31
C TRP A 205 9.47 3.74 10.46
N TRP A 206 10.58 3.27 11.00
CA TRP A 206 11.78 3.00 10.22
C TRP A 206 11.69 1.61 9.61
N HIS A 207 11.43 1.56 8.32
CA HIS A 207 11.35 0.29 7.59
C HIS A 207 11.94 0.47 6.19
N THR A 208 12.86 -0.42 5.79
CA THR A 208 13.47 -0.35 4.47
C THR A 208 12.44 -0.54 3.36
N ILE A 209 12.70 0.04 2.19
CA ILE A 209 11.99 -0.33 0.96
C ILE A 209 12.27 -1.81 0.63
N VAL A 210 11.50 -2.39 -0.30
CA VAL A 210 11.72 -3.77 -0.77
C VAL A 210 13.13 -3.89 -1.35
N PRO A 211 14.02 -4.70 -0.74
CA PRO A 211 15.38 -4.87 -1.24
C PRO A 211 15.40 -5.46 -2.65
N THR A 212 16.39 -5.08 -3.45
CA THR A 212 16.53 -5.58 -4.83
C THR A 212 16.57 -7.11 -4.92
N ASN A 213 17.18 -7.76 -3.91
CA ASN A 213 17.30 -9.20 -3.79
C ASN A 213 16.37 -9.80 -2.71
N GLY A 214 15.35 -9.05 -2.27
CA GLY A 214 14.40 -9.52 -1.25
C GLY A 214 13.49 -10.63 -1.79
N ALA A 215 13.21 -11.64 -0.96
CA ALA A 215 12.32 -12.75 -1.32
C ALA A 215 10.91 -12.31 -1.73
N GLU A 216 10.41 -11.20 -1.18
CA GLU A 216 9.11 -10.60 -1.52
C GLU A 216 9.11 -9.81 -2.84
N LYS A 217 10.30 -9.61 -3.47
CA LYS A 217 10.46 -8.76 -4.66
C LYS A 217 9.77 -9.36 -5.87
N THR A 218 8.72 -8.69 -6.37
CA THR A 218 8.01 -9.07 -7.59
C THR A 218 8.55 -8.40 -8.85
N GLY A 219 9.45 -7.43 -8.70
CA GLY A 219 9.90 -6.58 -9.80
C GLY A 219 8.95 -5.43 -10.14
N TYR A 220 7.81 -5.28 -9.48
CA TYR A 220 6.92 -4.12 -9.65
C TYR A 220 7.60 -2.85 -9.07
N PRO A 221 7.63 -1.70 -9.79
CA PRO A 221 8.46 -0.55 -9.44
C PRO A 221 8.14 0.06 -8.08
N THR A 222 6.85 0.21 -7.77
CA THR A 222 6.32 0.91 -6.59
C THR A 222 5.86 -0.06 -5.51
N GLN A 223 6.34 -1.32 -5.56
CA GLN A 223 5.96 -2.33 -4.57
C GLN A 223 6.23 -1.86 -3.14
N LYS A 224 5.21 -1.86 -2.31
CA LYS A 224 5.34 -1.58 -0.88
C LYS A 224 5.84 -2.80 -0.12
N PRO A 225 6.66 -2.64 0.95
CA PRO A 225 7.15 -3.74 1.76
C PRO A 225 6.00 -4.44 2.51
N GLU A 226 6.02 -5.77 2.52
CA GLU A 226 5.05 -6.56 3.30
C GLU A 226 5.08 -6.20 4.80
N GLY A 227 6.23 -5.86 5.36
CA GLY A 227 6.36 -5.50 6.77
C GLY A 227 5.56 -4.26 7.16
N VAL A 228 5.48 -3.24 6.29
CA VAL A 228 4.65 -2.05 6.51
C VAL A 228 3.16 -2.42 6.47
N VAL A 229 2.74 -3.14 5.43
CA VAL A 229 1.33 -3.53 5.24
C VAL A 229 0.89 -4.53 6.31
N ARG A 230 1.79 -5.42 6.77
CA ARG A 230 1.53 -6.38 7.85
C ARG A 230 1.15 -5.69 9.15
N ARG A 231 1.85 -4.62 9.55
CA ARG A 231 1.49 -3.82 10.74
C ARG A 231 0.06 -3.29 10.63
N ILE A 232 -0.29 -2.75 9.45
CA ILE A 232 -1.62 -2.19 9.17
C ILE A 232 -2.70 -3.28 9.26
N VAL A 233 -2.51 -4.40 8.54
CA VAL A 233 -3.48 -5.50 8.51
C VAL A 233 -3.65 -6.13 9.91
N SER A 234 -2.55 -6.36 10.63
CA SER A 234 -2.61 -6.94 11.97
C SER A 234 -3.35 -6.05 12.96
N ALA A 235 -3.11 -4.73 12.92
CA ALA A 235 -3.74 -3.78 13.83
C ALA A 235 -5.23 -3.58 13.56
N SER A 236 -5.63 -3.50 12.28
CA SER A 236 -6.92 -2.91 11.90
C SER A 236 -7.85 -3.85 11.13
N SER A 237 -7.58 -5.15 11.16
CA SER A 237 -8.51 -6.16 10.64
C SER A 237 -8.54 -7.40 11.53
N ARG A 238 -9.69 -8.04 11.62
CA ARG A 238 -9.86 -9.31 12.36
C ARG A 238 -9.50 -10.51 11.47
N PRO A 239 -9.08 -11.65 12.03
CA PRO A 239 -9.03 -12.91 11.28
C PRO A 239 -10.36 -13.18 10.56
N GLY A 240 -10.31 -13.57 9.29
CA GLY A 240 -11.48 -13.73 8.43
C GLY A 240 -12.12 -12.42 7.94
N GLY A 241 -11.71 -11.25 8.43
CA GLY A 241 -12.23 -9.94 8.02
C GLY A 241 -11.81 -9.54 6.60
N TRP A 242 -12.62 -8.68 5.97
CA TRP A 242 -12.39 -8.22 4.60
C TRP A 242 -11.51 -6.99 4.53
N CYS A 243 -10.49 -7.07 3.69
CA CYS A 243 -9.58 -5.98 3.37
C CYS A 243 -9.73 -5.57 1.89
N LEU A 244 -9.63 -4.28 1.59
CA LEU A 244 -9.76 -3.74 0.24
C LEU A 244 -8.54 -2.88 -0.11
N ASP A 245 -8.00 -3.11 -1.32
CA ASP A 245 -7.06 -2.21 -1.98
C ASP A 245 -7.51 -1.99 -3.42
N PHE A 246 -7.92 -0.76 -3.72
CA PHE A 246 -8.39 -0.41 -5.06
C PHE A 246 -7.35 0.37 -5.89
N PHE A 247 -6.08 0.30 -5.47
CA PHE A 247 -4.88 0.66 -6.21
C PHE A 247 -3.83 -0.43 -6.01
N ALA A 248 -4.21 -1.69 -6.26
CA ALA A 248 -3.54 -2.88 -5.77
C ALA A 248 -2.08 -3.06 -6.24
N GLY A 249 -1.71 -2.50 -7.39
CA GLY A 249 -0.36 -2.61 -7.92
C GLY A 249 0.15 -4.05 -7.92
N SER A 250 1.21 -4.33 -7.17
CA SER A 250 1.81 -5.67 -7.04
C SER A 250 1.06 -6.63 -6.11
N GLY A 251 -0.10 -6.25 -5.56
CA GLY A 251 -0.92 -7.09 -4.69
C GLY A 251 -0.34 -7.31 -3.29
N THR A 252 0.42 -6.35 -2.75
CA THR A 252 1.04 -6.51 -1.42
C THR A 252 0.02 -6.73 -0.31
N LEU A 253 -1.13 -5.99 -0.34
CA LEU A 253 -2.20 -6.21 0.64
C LEU A 253 -2.72 -7.65 0.58
N GLY A 254 -3.07 -8.16 -0.60
CA GLY A 254 -3.58 -9.53 -0.75
C GLY A 254 -2.59 -10.59 -0.27
N ALA A 255 -1.31 -10.40 -0.57
CA ALA A 255 -0.25 -11.30 -0.11
C ALA A 255 -0.14 -11.34 1.43
N VAL A 256 -0.26 -10.20 2.09
CA VAL A 256 -0.27 -10.10 3.56
C VAL A 256 -1.57 -10.66 4.14
N CYS A 257 -2.73 -10.37 3.52
CA CYS A 257 -4.02 -10.90 3.94
C CYS A 257 -4.03 -12.44 3.93
N ALA A 258 -3.54 -13.05 2.86
CA ALA A 258 -3.43 -14.51 2.75
C ALA A 258 -2.55 -15.13 3.85
N GLN A 259 -1.45 -14.44 4.24
CA GLN A 259 -0.55 -14.90 5.33
C GLN A 259 -1.18 -14.79 6.71
N LEU A 260 -2.11 -13.85 6.89
CA LEU A 260 -2.69 -13.51 8.17
C LEU A 260 -4.14 -13.99 8.33
N ASP A 261 -4.64 -14.83 7.42
CA ASP A 261 -6.02 -15.34 7.41
C ASP A 261 -7.06 -14.21 7.34
N ARG A 262 -6.83 -13.26 6.43
CA ARG A 262 -7.79 -12.20 6.05
C ARG A 262 -8.26 -12.42 4.63
N ARG A 263 -9.51 -12.01 4.37
CA ARG A 263 -10.09 -11.99 3.03
C ARG A 263 -9.73 -10.69 2.33
N TYR A 264 -9.68 -10.70 1.01
CA TYR A 264 -9.28 -9.49 0.28
C TYR A 264 -10.03 -9.28 -1.03
N VAL A 265 -10.15 -7.99 -1.39
CA VAL A 265 -10.51 -7.51 -2.72
C VAL A 265 -9.39 -6.60 -3.20
N LEU A 266 -8.81 -6.92 -4.35
CA LEU A 266 -7.75 -6.14 -4.99
C LEU A 266 -8.25 -5.65 -6.34
N VAL A 267 -8.06 -4.37 -6.61
CA VAL A 267 -8.48 -3.75 -7.89
C VAL A 267 -7.33 -2.96 -8.47
N ASP A 268 -7.07 -3.13 -9.74
CA ASP A 268 -6.17 -2.27 -10.52
C ASP A 268 -6.64 -2.23 -11.98
N SER A 269 -6.49 -1.07 -12.61
CA SER A 269 -6.82 -0.93 -14.05
C SER A 269 -5.65 -1.28 -14.97
N ASN A 270 -4.46 -1.54 -14.41
CA ASN A 270 -3.26 -1.87 -15.18
C ASN A 270 -3.11 -3.39 -15.32
N PRO A 271 -3.26 -3.97 -16.53
CA PRO A 271 -3.11 -5.41 -16.76
C PRO A 271 -1.76 -5.98 -16.29
N ALA A 272 -0.68 -5.17 -16.37
CA ALA A 272 0.63 -5.60 -15.90
C ALA A 272 0.70 -5.71 -14.37
N ALA A 273 -0.01 -4.83 -13.63
CA ALA A 273 -0.16 -4.92 -12.19
C ALA A 273 -0.93 -6.19 -11.80
N ILE A 274 -2.06 -6.44 -12.46
CA ILE A 274 -2.88 -7.62 -12.26
C ILE A 274 -2.10 -8.92 -12.52
N ALA A 275 -1.31 -8.98 -13.60
CA ALA A 275 -0.48 -10.14 -13.89
C ALA A 275 0.55 -10.42 -12.78
N VAL A 276 1.19 -9.37 -12.25
CA VAL A 276 2.15 -9.46 -11.14
C VAL A 276 1.45 -9.89 -9.85
N ALA A 277 0.33 -9.26 -9.51
CA ALA A 277 -0.45 -9.58 -8.31
C ALA A 277 -0.95 -11.03 -8.37
N ARG A 278 -1.47 -11.50 -9.51
CA ARG A 278 -1.89 -12.87 -9.73
C ARG A 278 -0.75 -13.87 -9.49
N ALA A 279 0.39 -13.67 -10.16
CA ALA A 279 1.54 -14.56 -10.00
C ALA A 279 2.04 -14.64 -8.54
N ARG A 280 1.97 -13.51 -7.82
CA ARG A 280 2.33 -13.44 -6.40
C ARG A 280 1.35 -14.22 -5.51
N LEU A 281 0.08 -14.20 -5.82
CA LEU A 281 -0.98 -14.83 -5.03
C LEU A 281 -1.15 -16.33 -5.36
N ASP A 282 -0.99 -16.74 -6.64
CA ASP A 282 -1.07 -18.15 -7.07
C ASP A 282 0.14 -18.97 -6.59
N GLY A 283 1.26 -18.36 -6.28
CA GLY A 283 2.48 -19.01 -5.78
C GLY A 283 2.53 -19.22 -4.25
N ARG A 284 1.42 -18.98 -3.56
CA ARG A 284 1.34 -19.06 -2.07
C ARG A 284 0.42 -20.13 -1.57
#